data_240430037f1f59f00fb77829395466ce
#
_entry.id   240430037f1f59f00fb77829395466ce
#
_cell.length_a   1.000
_cell.length_b   1.000
_cell.length_c   1.000
_cell.angle_alpha   90.00
_cell.angle_beta   90.00
_cell.angle_gamma   90.00
#
_symmetry.space_group_name_H-M   'P 1'
#
loop_
_entity.id
_entity.type
_entity.pdbx_description
1 polymer ?
#
loop_
_entity_poly.entity_id
_entity_poly.type
_entity_poly.pdbx_seq_one_letter_code
_entity_poly.pdbx_strand_id
1 'polypeptide(L)'
;MMYASSGDASDIDSDSYVSNSLFDLCVPASYMGDSDKAYPVIVSVHGGGWFYGDKKLYSHYCCHLAQSGFVVVNFNYRLAPQNKYPSAIEDVAHLVKYIDDHARVFGLDMNRFFMLGDSAGAQLTAQYCIAASNQEYREKLDYFTYDKLPVRVCLNCGAYDMGKRDDMISNWYLRKDGTLVVSEEQYQLFMDQLAYMNADFPEAYLMYSVNDDLRFHTIELDKRMNDIGVAHVTRAFGAGHPESGHVFHLNLRNSDGVQCNEE
;
A
#
# COMPACT_ATOMS: atom_id res chain seq x y z
N MET A 1 -3.68 -13.64 11.55
CA MET A 1 -4.61 -14.51 10.81
C MET A 1 -4.11 -14.64 9.38
N MET A 2 -4.46 -15.72 8.70
CA MET A 2 -4.06 -15.98 7.32
C MET A 2 -5.17 -15.53 6.36
N TYR A 3 -4.86 -14.75 5.33
CA TYR A 3 -5.85 -14.22 4.38
C TYR A 3 -5.79 -14.82 2.99
N ALA A 4 -4.75 -15.57 2.65
CA ALA A 4 -4.64 -16.24 1.35
C ALA A 4 -5.21 -17.67 1.40
N SER A 5 -5.92 -18.07 0.35
CA SER A 5 -6.46 -19.43 0.23
C SER A 5 -5.38 -20.40 -0.27
N SER A 6 -5.46 -21.66 0.15
CA SER A 6 -4.52 -22.74 -0.17
C SER A 6 -4.51 -23.22 -1.64
N GLY A 7 -5.13 -22.47 -2.57
CA GLY A 7 -5.35 -22.92 -3.94
C GLY A 7 -4.09 -23.00 -4.83
N ASP A 8 -3.07 -22.19 -4.56
CA ASP A 8 -1.88 -22.07 -5.41
C ASP A 8 -0.57 -22.52 -4.71
N ALA A 9 -0.69 -23.36 -3.68
CA ALA A 9 0.42 -23.74 -2.81
C ALA A 9 1.40 -24.76 -3.41
N SER A 10 1.30 -25.15 -4.68
CA SER A 10 2.12 -26.23 -5.24
C SER A 10 3.58 -25.84 -5.53
N ASP A 11 3.92 -24.53 -5.55
CA ASP A 11 5.26 -24.02 -5.89
C ASP A 11 5.87 -23.08 -4.83
N ILE A 12 5.22 -22.90 -3.68
CA ILE A 12 5.68 -21.98 -2.64
C ILE A 12 6.17 -22.80 -1.45
N ASP A 13 7.40 -22.50 -0.98
CA ASP A 13 7.88 -22.98 0.32
C ASP A 13 6.81 -22.68 1.39
N SER A 14 6.26 -23.74 1.98
CA SER A 14 5.09 -23.65 2.88
C SER A 14 5.31 -22.69 4.04
N ASP A 15 6.54 -22.55 4.52
CA ASP A 15 6.87 -21.67 5.64
C ASP A 15 6.90 -20.18 5.22
N SER A 16 7.37 -19.87 4.01
CA SER A 16 7.35 -18.51 3.50
C SER A 16 5.93 -18.03 3.16
N TYR A 17 5.10 -18.93 2.60
CA TYR A 17 3.69 -18.64 2.32
C TYR A 17 2.91 -18.32 3.60
N VAL A 18 3.06 -19.13 4.63
CA VAL A 18 2.37 -18.91 5.92
C VAL A 18 2.77 -17.58 6.55
N SER A 19 4.07 -17.23 6.55
CA SER A 19 4.53 -15.96 7.13
C SER A 19 4.06 -14.73 6.36
N ASN A 20 3.97 -14.83 5.03
CA ASN A 20 3.58 -13.73 4.16
C ASN A 20 2.06 -13.51 4.07
N SER A 21 1.24 -14.48 4.51
CA SER A 21 -0.22 -14.37 4.55
C SER A 21 -0.76 -14.00 5.94
N LEU A 22 0.09 -13.48 6.82
CA LEU A 22 -0.29 -13.12 8.18
C LEU A 22 -0.56 -11.62 8.32
N PHE A 23 -1.58 -11.27 9.07
CA PHE A 23 -1.84 -9.90 9.50
C PHE A 23 -2.10 -9.82 11.01
N ASP A 24 -1.86 -8.64 11.56
CA ASP A 24 -2.19 -8.25 12.92
C ASP A 24 -3.27 -7.16 12.90
N LEU A 25 -4.14 -7.15 13.88
CA LEU A 25 -5.05 -6.04 14.15
C LEU A 25 -4.49 -5.21 15.30
N CYS A 26 -4.14 -3.96 15.03
CA CYS A 26 -3.93 -2.96 16.05
C CYS A 26 -5.28 -2.29 16.32
N VAL A 27 -5.76 -2.37 17.55
CA VAL A 27 -7.12 -1.98 17.89
C VAL A 27 -7.15 -0.83 18.89
N PRO A 28 -8.14 0.08 18.83
CA PRO A 28 -8.30 1.13 19.83
C PRO A 28 -8.68 0.54 21.19
N ALA A 29 -8.38 1.27 22.26
CA ALA A 29 -8.70 0.83 23.63
C ALA A 29 -10.19 0.54 23.86
N SER A 30 -11.07 1.15 23.04
CA SER A 30 -12.52 0.93 23.07
C SER A 30 -12.98 -0.33 22.30
N TYR A 31 -12.06 -1.05 21.66
CA TYR A 31 -12.40 -2.25 20.88
C TYR A 31 -12.73 -3.40 21.82
N MET A 32 -13.94 -3.89 21.75
CA MET A 32 -14.45 -4.96 22.62
C MET A 32 -14.55 -6.31 21.92
N GLY A 33 -14.16 -6.38 20.63
CA GLY A 33 -14.40 -7.58 19.82
C GLY A 33 -15.89 -7.86 19.59
N ASP A 34 -16.74 -6.86 19.83
CA ASP A 34 -18.18 -6.98 19.77
C ASP A 34 -18.66 -6.74 18.32
N SER A 35 -19.42 -7.68 17.80
CA SER A 35 -20.01 -7.61 16.45
C SER A 35 -21.03 -6.47 16.27
N ASP A 36 -21.52 -5.89 17.35
CA ASP A 36 -22.53 -4.82 17.32
C ASP A 36 -21.91 -3.43 17.14
N LYS A 37 -20.59 -3.29 17.32
CA LYS A 37 -19.86 -2.04 17.13
C LYS A 37 -18.81 -2.23 16.02
N ALA A 38 -19.01 -1.54 14.91
CA ALA A 38 -18.06 -1.50 13.82
C ALA A 38 -17.15 -0.26 13.89
N TYR A 39 -15.86 -0.45 13.65
CA TYR A 39 -14.82 0.58 13.71
C TYR A 39 -14.33 0.93 12.32
N PRO A 40 -13.98 2.21 12.05
CA PRO A 40 -13.28 2.55 10.81
C PRO A 40 -11.99 1.76 10.72
N VAL A 41 -11.62 1.34 9.51
CA VAL A 41 -10.48 0.46 9.28
C VAL A 41 -9.44 1.13 8.40
N ILE A 42 -8.18 0.98 8.77
CA ILE A 42 -7.02 1.34 7.95
C ILE A 42 -6.28 0.06 7.57
N VAL A 43 -6.01 -0.15 6.29
CA VAL A 43 -5.06 -1.15 5.81
C VAL A 43 -3.71 -0.46 5.61
N SER A 44 -2.70 -0.89 6.37
CA SER A 44 -1.33 -0.37 6.32
C SER A 44 -0.46 -1.27 5.45
N VAL A 45 0.01 -0.75 4.31
CA VAL A 45 0.86 -1.45 3.34
C VAL A 45 2.30 -0.98 3.53
N HIS A 46 3.15 -1.84 4.08
CA HIS A 46 4.53 -1.48 4.43
C HIS A 46 5.41 -1.23 3.20
N GLY A 47 6.42 -0.38 3.36
CA GLY A 47 7.48 -0.16 2.37
C GLY A 47 8.52 -1.28 2.35
N GLY A 48 9.62 -1.04 1.62
CA GLY A 48 10.76 -1.97 1.56
C GLY A 48 11.12 -2.41 0.15
N GLY A 49 10.88 -1.57 -0.87
CA GLY A 49 11.33 -1.80 -2.25
C GLY A 49 10.85 -3.11 -2.86
N TRP A 50 9.74 -3.67 -2.39
CA TRP A 50 9.15 -4.97 -2.77
C TRP A 50 10.01 -6.19 -2.43
N PHE A 51 11.17 -6.03 -1.79
CA PHE A 51 12.11 -7.13 -1.49
C PHE A 51 12.49 -7.26 -0.02
N TYR A 52 12.13 -6.30 0.84
CA TYR A 52 12.27 -6.41 2.28
C TYR A 52 11.08 -5.77 3.00
N GLY A 53 11.06 -5.89 4.31
CA GLY A 53 10.00 -5.35 5.17
C GLY A 53 9.28 -6.48 5.91
N ASP A 54 8.65 -6.10 7.00
CA ASP A 54 7.83 -7.00 7.81
C ASP A 54 6.86 -6.15 8.65
N LYS A 55 5.64 -6.63 8.82
CA LYS A 55 4.62 -5.98 9.65
C LYS A 55 5.10 -5.65 11.07
N LYS A 56 6.06 -6.41 11.61
CA LYS A 56 6.63 -6.15 12.95
C LYS A 56 7.34 -4.80 13.02
N LEU A 57 7.94 -4.34 11.93
CA LEU A 57 8.61 -3.03 11.88
C LEU A 57 7.60 -1.88 11.99
N TYR A 58 6.36 -2.12 11.59
CA TYR A 58 5.27 -1.13 11.57
C TYR A 58 4.35 -1.23 12.80
N SER A 59 4.53 -2.22 13.67
CA SER A 59 3.62 -2.46 14.80
C SER A 59 3.43 -1.23 15.70
N HIS A 60 4.52 -0.49 16.02
CA HIS A 60 4.45 0.70 16.85
C HIS A 60 3.66 1.83 16.18
N TYR A 61 3.85 2.02 14.86
CA TYR A 61 3.16 3.01 14.05
C TYR A 61 1.66 2.67 13.92
N CYS A 62 1.35 1.44 13.58
CA CYS A 62 -0.05 0.97 13.48
C CYS A 62 -0.79 1.06 14.83
N CYS A 63 -0.10 0.77 15.95
CA CYS A 63 -0.67 0.94 17.28
C CYS A 63 -0.87 2.42 17.65
N HIS A 64 -0.01 3.33 17.16
CA HIS A 64 -0.21 4.77 17.31
C HIS A 64 -1.46 5.23 16.55
N LEU A 65 -1.62 4.86 15.28
CA LEU A 65 -2.82 5.18 14.50
C LEU A 65 -4.10 4.63 15.14
N ALA A 66 -4.04 3.44 15.73
CA ALA A 66 -5.19 2.85 16.41
C ALA A 66 -5.69 3.66 17.62
N GLN A 67 -4.84 4.48 18.25
CA GLN A 67 -5.23 5.38 19.34
C GLN A 67 -6.25 6.44 18.88
N SER A 68 -6.29 6.76 17.58
CA SER A 68 -7.27 7.67 16.99
C SER A 68 -8.64 7.02 16.71
N GLY A 69 -8.85 5.77 17.16
CA GLY A 69 -10.15 5.10 17.07
C GLY A 69 -10.33 4.18 15.87
N PHE A 70 -9.28 3.93 15.10
CA PHE A 70 -9.29 3.00 13.96
C PHE A 70 -8.91 1.58 14.39
N VAL A 71 -9.42 0.59 13.68
CA VAL A 71 -8.78 -0.72 13.62
C VAL A 71 -7.77 -0.68 12.48
N VAL A 72 -6.50 -0.94 12.77
CA VAL A 72 -5.44 -0.92 11.77
C VAL A 72 -5.02 -2.35 11.43
N VAL A 73 -5.16 -2.72 10.17
CA VAL A 73 -4.74 -4.01 9.63
C VAL A 73 -3.31 -3.87 9.13
N ASN A 74 -2.38 -4.49 9.83
CA ASN A 74 -0.95 -4.49 9.55
C ASN A 74 -0.54 -5.88 9.07
N PHE A 75 -0.02 -6.03 7.86
CA PHE A 75 0.15 -7.33 7.22
C PHE A 75 1.48 -7.48 6.49
N ASN A 76 1.83 -8.73 6.21
CA ASN A 76 2.90 -9.09 5.32
C ASN A 76 2.34 -9.42 3.94
N TYR A 77 3.07 -9.04 2.90
CA TYR A 77 2.87 -9.47 1.52
C TYR A 77 4.11 -10.19 1.00
N ARG A 78 3.98 -11.00 -0.02
CA ARG A 78 5.07 -11.78 -0.61
C ARG A 78 6.13 -10.86 -1.22
N LEU A 79 7.39 -11.12 -0.89
CA LEU A 79 8.55 -10.30 -1.24
C LEU A 79 9.42 -10.94 -2.32
N ALA A 80 10.00 -10.09 -3.19
CA ALA A 80 11.07 -10.49 -4.09
C ALA A 80 12.37 -10.77 -3.31
N PRO A 81 13.30 -11.56 -3.86
CA PRO A 81 13.26 -12.20 -5.18
C PRO A 81 12.51 -13.53 -5.22
N GLN A 82 12.09 -14.07 -4.06
CA GLN A 82 11.39 -15.35 -3.97
C GLN A 82 10.03 -15.29 -4.67
N ASN A 83 9.31 -14.19 -4.44
CA ASN A 83 8.02 -13.93 -5.05
C ASN A 83 8.08 -12.60 -5.81
N LYS A 84 8.02 -12.69 -7.12
CA LYS A 84 8.13 -11.54 -8.01
C LYS A 84 6.76 -10.94 -8.32
N TYR A 85 6.75 -9.83 -9.04
CA TYR A 85 5.52 -9.25 -9.57
C TYR A 85 4.71 -10.32 -10.35
N PRO A 86 3.37 -10.40 -10.15
CA PRO A 86 2.51 -9.48 -9.40
C PRO A 86 2.23 -9.89 -7.93
N SER A 87 2.96 -10.84 -7.34
CA SER A 87 2.59 -11.47 -6.04
C SER A 87 2.25 -10.47 -4.92
N ALA A 88 2.98 -9.36 -4.79
CA ALA A 88 2.72 -8.40 -3.72
C ALA A 88 1.38 -7.68 -3.89
N ILE A 89 1.02 -7.27 -5.11
CA ILE A 89 -0.26 -6.59 -5.38
C ILE A 89 -1.45 -7.57 -5.30
N GLU A 90 -1.27 -8.81 -5.69
CA GLU A 90 -2.26 -9.88 -5.47
C GLU A 90 -2.56 -10.04 -3.97
N ASP A 91 -1.53 -10.04 -3.13
CA ASP A 91 -1.69 -10.18 -1.68
C ASP A 91 -2.42 -8.99 -1.07
N VAL A 92 -2.18 -7.76 -1.55
CA VAL A 92 -2.96 -6.58 -1.15
C VAL A 92 -4.44 -6.78 -1.49
N ALA A 93 -4.75 -7.19 -2.72
CA ALA A 93 -6.13 -7.41 -3.15
C ALA A 93 -6.82 -8.54 -2.37
N HIS A 94 -6.12 -9.66 -2.14
CA HIS A 94 -6.61 -10.79 -1.35
C HIS A 94 -6.88 -10.39 0.11
N LEU A 95 -5.99 -9.59 0.72
CA LEU A 95 -6.21 -9.10 2.08
C LEU A 95 -7.47 -8.23 2.14
N VAL A 96 -7.61 -7.23 1.25
CA VAL A 96 -8.76 -6.33 1.27
C VAL A 96 -10.07 -7.12 1.10
N LYS A 97 -10.09 -8.08 0.16
CA LYS A 97 -11.23 -8.97 0.00
C LYS A 97 -11.50 -9.78 1.27
N TYR A 98 -10.46 -10.36 1.86
CA TYR A 98 -10.61 -11.18 3.07
C TYR A 98 -11.19 -10.39 4.25
N ILE A 99 -10.70 -9.18 4.51
CA ILE A 99 -11.22 -8.35 5.61
C ILE A 99 -12.65 -7.85 5.33
N ASP A 100 -13.02 -7.60 4.07
CA ASP A 100 -14.40 -7.24 3.71
C ASP A 100 -15.36 -8.42 3.92
N ASP A 101 -15.00 -9.61 3.44
CA ASP A 101 -15.79 -10.84 3.63
C ASP A 101 -15.96 -11.19 5.13
N HIS A 102 -15.02 -10.79 6.00
CA HIS A 102 -15.02 -11.07 7.42
C HIS A 102 -15.23 -9.82 8.30
N ALA A 103 -15.66 -8.71 7.70
CA ALA A 103 -15.75 -7.41 8.38
C ALA A 103 -16.56 -7.49 9.69
N ARG A 104 -17.67 -8.21 9.69
CA ARG A 104 -18.49 -8.41 10.88
C ARG A 104 -17.74 -9.15 12.00
N VAL A 105 -16.94 -10.17 11.65
CA VAL A 105 -16.17 -10.96 12.63
C VAL A 105 -15.09 -10.12 13.31
N PHE A 106 -14.51 -9.18 12.56
CA PHE A 106 -13.46 -8.29 13.05
C PHE A 106 -13.98 -6.93 13.52
N GLY A 107 -15.31 -6.72 13.56
CA GLY A 107 -15.89 -5.44 13.94
C GLY A 107 -15.44 -4.27 13.05
N LEU A 108 -15.31 -4.48 11.74
CA LEU A 108 -14.85 -3.49 10.78
C LEU A 108 -16.03 -2.82 10.06
N ASP A 109 -15.96 -1.50 9.90
CA ASP A 109 -16.87 -0.75 9.05
C ASP A 109 -16.20 -0.48 7.69
N MET A 110 -16.47 -1.33 6.72
CA MET A 110 -15.92 -1.21 5.37
C MET A 110 -16.52 -0.06 4.55
N ASN A 111 -17.50 0.69 5.08
CA ASN A 111 -17.92 1.97 4.51
C ASN A 111 -17.03 3.13 5.00
N ARG A 112 -16.23 2.89 6.04
CA ARG A 112 -15.16 3.77 6.53
C ARG A 112 -13.82 3.04 6.42
N PHE A 113 -13.53 2.58 5.21
CA PHE A 113 -12.29 1.88 4.86
C PHE A 113 -11.28 2.86 4.26
N PHE A 114 -10.07 2.83 4.77
CA PHE A 114 -8.94 3.66 4.36
C PHE A 114 -7.74 2.78 4.06
N MET A 115 -6.86 3.26 3.22
CA MET A 115 -5.56 2.63 2.99
C MET A 115 -4.44 3.64 3.19
N LEU A 116 -3.34 3.19 3.74
CA LEU A 116 -2.10 3.94 3.74
C LEU A 116 -0.93 3.05 3.31
N GLY A 117 0.04 3.66 2.69
CA GLY A 117 1.27 2.98 2.32
C GLY A 117 2.43 3.96 2.25
N ASP A 118 3.64 3.44 2.38
CA ASP A 118 4.87 4.21 2.24
C ASP A 118 5.83 3.55 1.26
N SER A 119 6.58 4.36 0.49
CA SER A 119 7.58 3.86 -0.45
C SER A 119 6.98 2.85 -1.44
N ALA A 120 7.47 1.61 -1.50
CA ALA A 120 6.88 0.51 -2.27
C ALA A 120 5.44 0.20 -1.85
N GLY A 121 5.11 0.33 -0.56
CA GLY A 121 3.74 0.15 -0.06
C GLY A 121 2.78 1.23 -0.57
N ALA A 122 3.25 2.47 -0.74
CA ALA A 122 2.46 3.53 -1.36
C ALA A 122 2.22 3.26 -2.85
N GLN A 123 3.21 2.70 -3.57
CA GLN A 123 3.03 2.26 -4.94
C GLN A 123 1.97 1.14 -5.03
N LEU A 124 2.07 0.12 -4.17
CA LEU A 124 1.08 -0.97 -4.13
C LEU A 124 -0.33 -0.45 -3.81
N THR A 125 -0.44 0.49 -2.86
CA THR A 125 -1.72 1.14 -2.53
C THR A 125 -2.27 1.93 -3.72
N ALA A 126 -1.43 2.71 -4.41
CA ALA A 126 -1.84 3.45 -5.59
C ALA A 126 -2.26 2.51 -6.74
N GLN A 127 -1.49 1.45 -7.01
CA GLN A 127 -1.83 0.47 -8.04
C GLN A 127 -3.15 -0.25 -7.72
N TYR A 128 -3.36 -0.63 -6.46
CA TYR A 128 -4.63 -1.19 -6.00
C TYR A 128 -5.80 -0.25 -6.34
N CYS A 129 -5.69 1.02 -5.95
CA CYS A 129 -6.75 2.01 -6.18
C CYS A 129 -6.99 2.29 -7.67
N ILE A 130 -5.92 2.33 -8.49
CA ILE A 130 -6.05 2.47 -9.95
C ILE A 130 -6.80 1.27 -10.54
N ALA A 131 -6.43 0.05 -10.15
CA ALA A 131 -7.10 -1.16 -10.64
C ALA A 131 -8.58 -1.23 -10.16
N ALA A 132 -8.86 -0.82 -8.92
CA ALA A 132 -10.21 -0.82 -8.38
C ALA A 132 -11.10 0.25 -9.02
N SER A 133 -10.56 1.44 -9.39
CA SER A 133 -11.31 2.53 -10.00
C SER A 133 -11.40 2.48 -11.52
N ASN A 134 -10.51 1.75 -12.18
CA ASN A 134 -10.45 1.67 -13.65
C ASN A 134 -10.68 0.24 -14.13
N GLN A 135 -11.87 -0.02 -14.69
CA GLN A 135 -12.23 -1.34 -15.19
C GLN A 135 -11.31 -1.80 -16.33
N GLU A 136 -10.94 -0.92 -17.27
CA GLU A 136 -10.06 -1.28 -18.38
C GLU A 136 -8.68 -1.74 -17.88
N TYR A 137 -8.10 -1.02 -16.93
CA TYR A 137 -6.82 -1.39 -16.33
C TYR A 137 -6.93 -2.72 -15.59
N ARG A 138 -7.99 -2.90 -14.79
CA ARG A 138 -8.25 -4.12 -14.04
C ARG A 138 -8.40 -5.35 -14.95
N GLU A 139 -9.14 -5.24 -16.05
CA GLU A 139 -9.33 -6.33 -16.99
C GLU A 139 -8.03 -6.72 -17.70
N LYS A 140 -7.13 -5.76 -17.97
CA LYS A 140 -5.81 -6.02 -18.55
C LYS A 140 -4.84 -6.68 -17.57
N LEU A 141 -5.01 -6.46 -16.26
CA LEU A 141 -4.15 -7.07 -15.24
C LEU A 141 -4.40 -8.56 -15.04
N ASP A 142 -5.53 -9.10 -15.48
CA ASP A 142 -6.02 -10.49 -15.46
C ASP A 142 -6.03 -11.21 -14.09
N TYR A 143 -5.14 -10.82 -13.16
CA TYR A 143 -5.03 -11.35 -11.80
C TYR A 143 -5.81 -10.52 -10.75
N PHE A 144 -6.36 -9.38 -11.12
CA PHE A 144 -7.01 -8.45 -10.18
C PHE A 144 -8.52 -8.50 -10.32
N THR A 145 -9.21 -9.11 -9.34
CA THR A 145 -10.63 -9.39 -9.44
C THR A 145 -11.51 -8.63 -8.44
N TYR A 146 -10.91 -7.84 -7.53
CA TYR A 146 -11.62 -7.18 -6.45
C TYR A 146 -11.51 -5.65 -6.57
N ASP A 147 -12.63 -4.92 -6.45
CA ASP A 147 -12.73 -3.50 -6.78
C ASP A 147 -13.26 -2.60 -5.66
N LYS A 148 -13.19 -3.05 -4.41
CA LYS A 148 -13.56 -2.23 -3.24
C LYS A 148 -12.60 -1.05 -3.08
N LEU A 149 -13.09 0.17 -3.30
CA LEU A 149 -12.30 1.37 -3.09
C LEU A 149 -12.29 1.81 -1.63
N PRO A 150 -11.14 2.26 -1.10
CA PRO A 150 -11.11 3.01 0.15
C PRO A 150 -11.79 4.38 -0.02
N VAL A 151 -12.31 4.93 1.07
CA VAL A 151 -12.87 6.29 1.08
C VAL A 151 -11.78 7.33 0.80
N ARG A 152 -10.59 7.11 1.41
CA ARG A 152 -9.40 7.95 1.22
C ARG A 152 -8.14 7.10 1.33
N VAL A 153 -7.06 7.63 0.76
CA VAL A 153 -5.73 7.03 0.84
C VAL A 153 -4.70 8.02 1.36
N CYS A 154 -3.72 7.49 2.09
CA CYS A 154 -2.52 8.22 2.49
C CYS A 154 -1.31 7.60 1.78
N LEU A 155 -0.61 8.37 0.96
CA LEU A 155 0.47 7.90 0.11
C LEU A 155 1.78 8.63 0.49
N ASN A 156 2.61 7.94 1.26
CA ASN A 156 3.78 8.50 1.92
C ASN A 156 5.07 8.16 1.17
N CYS A 157 5.81 9.17 0.71
CA CYS A 157 7.14 9.00 0.09
C CYS A 157 7.18 7.91 -1.00
N GLY A 158 6.13 7.75 -1.80
CA GLY A 158 5.97 6.60 -2.69
C GLY A 158 6.78 6.65 -3.97
N ALA A 159 6.90 5.50 -4.64
CA ALA A 159 7.57 5.33 -5.91
C ALA A 159 6.53 5.00 -7.00
N TYR A 160 5.88 5.99 -7.61
CA TYR A 160 4.71 5.79 -8.47
C TYR A 160 5.02 5.71 -9.97
N ASP A 161 5.98 6.50 -10.45
CA ASP A 161 6.39 6.54 -11.86
C ASP A 161 7.56 5.57 -12.07
N MET A 162 7.23 4.32 -12.32
CA MET A 162 8.23 3.26 -12.52
C MET A 162 8.95 3.39 -13.86
N GLY A 163 8.34 4.02 -14.87
CA GLY A 163 8.94 4.24 -16.19
C GLY A 163 10.21 5.08 -16.19
N LYS A 164 10.42 5.87 -15.12
CA LYS A 164 11.65 6.66 -14.92
C LYS A 164 12.74 5.92 -14.13
N ARG A 165 12.47 4.66 -13.73
CA ARG A 165 13.40 3.86 -12.92
C ARG A 165 13.65 2.49 -13.53
N ASP A 166 14.60 2.42 -14.46
CA ASP A 166 15.20 1.15 -14.88
C ASP A 166 16.41 0.83 -14.00
N ASP A 167 16.14 0.73 -12.68
CA ASP A 167 17.18 0.46 -11.69
C ASP A 167 17.14 -0.99 -11.16
N MET A 168 18.07 -1.27 -10.24
CA MET A 168 18.27 -2.60 -9.65
C MET A 168 16.99 -3.16 -9.01
N ILE A 169 16.07 -2.29 -8.52
CA ILE A 169 14.84 -2.71 -7.83
C ILE A 169 13.84 -3.29 -8.83
N SER A 170 13.64 -2.65 -9.99
CA SER A 170 12.77 -3.18 -11.03
C SER A 170 13.30 -4.52 -11.56
N ASN A 171 14.61 -4.70 -11.65
CA ASN A 171 15.23 -5.97 -12.02
C ASN A 171 14.96 -7.07 -10.96
N TRP A 172 15.00 -6.75 -9.67
CA TRP A 172 14.72 -7.73 -8.62
C TRP A 172 13.25 -8.15 -8.57
N TYR A 173 12.34 -7.22 -8.82
CA TYR A 173 10.91 -7.45 -8.71
C TYR A 173 10.28 -7.97 -10.02
N LEU A 174 10.73 -7.46 -11.18
CA LEU A 174 10.11 -7.72 -12.47
C LEU A 174 10.87 -8.74 -13.33
N ARG A 175 12.12 -9.08 -13.00
CA ARG A 175 12.97 -9.94 -13.81
C ARG A 175 13.57 -11.10 -13.02
N LYS A 176 13.78 -12.23 -13.73
CA LYS A 176 14.57 -13.37 -13.25
C LYS A 176 15.64 -13.65 -14.31
N ASP A 177 16.89 -13.67 -13.90
CA ASP A 177 18.05 -13.93 -14.81
C ASP A 177 18.04 -12.99 -16.05
N GLY A 178 17.66 -11.72 -15.85
CA GLY A 178 17.55 -10.71 -16.90
C GLY A 178 16.28 -10.78 -17.76
N THR A 179 15.44 -11.81 -17.57
CA THR A 179 14.20 -12.01 -18.34
C THR A 179 13.00 -11.54 -17.52
N LEU A 180 12.03 -10.88 -18.15
CA LEU A 180 10.77 -10.51 -17.53
C LEU A 180 10.05 -11.76 -17.01
N VAL A 181 9.48 -11.67 -15.79
CA VAL A 181 8.70 -12.75 -15.18
C VAL A 181 7.21 -12.67 -15.55
N VAL A 182 6.82 -11.60 -16.22
CA VAL A 182 5.46 -11.35 -16.76
C VAL A 182 5.57 -11.07 -18.26
N SER A 183 4.44 -11.01 -18.96
CA SER A 183 4.41 -10.59 -20.34
C SER A 183 4.87 -9.13 -20.51
N GLU A 184 5.31 -8.76 -21.72
CA GLU A 184 5.67 -7.36 -22.02
C GLU A 184 4.48 -6.42 -21.78
N GLU A 185 3.24 -6.86 -22.08
CA GLU A 185 2.04 -6.09 -21.81
C GLU A 185 1.84 -5.83 -20.31
N GLN A 186 1.97 -6.86 -19.48
CA GLN A 186 1.89 -6.73 -18.00
C GLN A 186 3.00 -5.84 -17.44
N TYR A 187 4.20 -5.93 -18.02
CA TYR A 187 5.31 -5.05 -17.67
C TYR A 187 4.97 -3.58 -17.97
N GLN A 188 4.45 -3.27 -19.16
CA GLN A 188 4.07 -1.90 -19.53
C GLN A 188 2.91 -1.39 -18.64
N LEU A 189 1.93 -2.22 -18.33
CA LEU A 189 0.84 -1.87 -17.41
C LEU A 189 1.35 -1.46 -16.02
N PHE A 190 2.39 -2.15 -15.52
CA PHE A 190 3.03 -1.78 -14.26
C PHE A 190 3.84 -0.48 -14.38
N MET A 191 4.65 -0.34 -15.45
CA MET A 191 5.49 0.84 -15.65
C MET A 191 4.67 2.11 -15.85
N ASP A 192 3.56 2.03 -16.60
CA ASP A 192 2.71 3.16 -16.99
C ASP A 192 1.42 3.26 -16.12
N GLN A 193 1.39 2.66 -14.93
CA GLN A 193 0.17 2.59 -14.10
C GLN A 193 -0.51 3.96 -13.91
N LEU A 194 0.24 5.05 -13.79
CA LEU A 194 -0.32 6.39 -13.62
C LEU A 194 -1.12 6.87 -14.83
N ALA A 195 -0.85 6.36 -16.03
CA ALA A 195 -1.64 6.69 -17.23
C ALA A 195 -3.08 6.19 -17.11
N TYR A 196 -3.31 5.12 -16.35
CA TYR A 196 -4.63 4.53 -16.10
C TYR A 196 -5.37 5.15 -14.91
N MET A 197 -4.73 6.04 -14.14
CA MET A 197 -5.41 6.76 -13.07
C MET A 197 -6.48 7.68 -13.67
N ASN A 198 -7.70 7.62 -13.12
CA ASN A 198 -8.86 8.41 -13.53
C ASN A 198 -9.47 9.21 -12.37
N ALA A 199 -10.52 9.96 -12.64
CA ALA A 199 -11.19 10.83 -11.64
C ALA A 199 -11.92 10.05 -10.53
N ASP A 200 -12.13 8.75 -10.68
CA ASP A 200 -12.75 7.89 -9.67
C ASP A 200 -11.73 7.37 -8.64
N PHE A 201 -10.45 7.76 -8.78
CA PHE A 201 -9.43 7.47 -7.78
C PHE A 201 -9.80 8.11 -6.43
N PRO A 202 -9.59 7.43 -5.29
CA PRO A 202 -9.95 7.96 -3.98
C PRO A 202 -9.30 9.31 -3.66
N GLU A 203 -9.98 10.14 -2.87
CA GLU A 203 -9.37 11.33 -2.28
C GLU A 203 -8.07 10.94 -1.54
N ALA A 204 -7.01 11.74 -1.73
CA ALA A 204 -5.68 11.38 -1.26
C ALA A 204 -5.00 12.44 -0.40
N TYR A 205 -4.26 11.97 0.60
CA TYR A 205 -3.21 12.73 1.26
C TYR A 205 -1.87 12.25 0.73
N LEU A 206 -1.09 13.15 0.14
CA LEU A 206 0.23 12.89 -0.39
C LEU A 206 1.28 13.57 0.49
N MET A 207 2.33 12.83 0.83
CA MET A 207 3.41 13.37 1.65
C MET A 207 4.78 12.96 1.11
N TYR A 208 5.72 13.89 1.16
CA TYR A 208 7.12 13.64 0.87
C TYR A 208 8.06 14.48 1.73
N SER A 209 9.31 14.05 1.87
CA SER A 209 10.36 14.89 2.41
C SER A 209 11.15 15.57 1.28
N VAL A 210 11.52 16.84 1.48
CA VAL A 210 12.43 17.56 0.57
C VAL A 210 13.83 16.96 0.55
N ASN A 211 14.18 16.16 1.57
CA ASN A 211 15.45 15.44 1.71
C ASN A 211 15.40 14.02 1.12
N ASP A 212 14.26 13.62 0.52
CA ASP A 212 14.07 12.30 -0.08
C ASP A 212 14.38 12.35 -1.58
N ASP A 213 15.24 11.46 -2.05
CA ASP A 213 15.55 11.34 -3.47
C ASP A 213 14.35 10.85 -4.30
N LEU A 214 13.36 10.22 -3.68
CA LEU A 214 12.12 9.77 -4.31
C LEU A 214 11.04 10.86 -4.40
N ARG A 215 11.23 12.05 -3.83
CA ARG A 215 10.22 13.12 -3.76
C ARG A 215 9.59 13.48 -5.11
N PHE A 216 10.33 13.34 -6.21
CA PHE A 216 9.82 13.66 -7.56
C PHE A 216 8.63 12.77 -7.96
N HIS A 217 8.56 11.52 -7.48
CA HIS A 217 7.41 10.65 -7.73
C HIS A 217 6.11 11.22 -7.14
N THR A 218 6.17 11.74 -5.91
CA THR A 218 5.00 12.38 -5.29
C THR A 218 4.63 13.68 -6.00
N ILE A 219 5.61 14.47 -6.44
CA ILE A 219 5.38 15.72 -7.21
C ILE A 219 4.70 15.42 -8.57
N GLU A 220 5.11 14.37 -9.27
CA GLU A 220 4.49 13.95 -10.53
C GLU A 220 3.07 13.38 -10.29
N LEU A 221 2.86 12.64 -9.21
CA LEU A 221 1.55 12.15 -8.82
C LEU A 221 0.58 13.31 -8.49
N ASP A 222 1.05 14.30 -7.72
CA ASP A 222 0.31 15.53 -7.41
C ASP A 222 -0.15 16.24 -8.70
N LYS A 223 0.78 16.42 -9.64
CA LYS A 223 0.47 16.99 -10.94
C LYS A 223 -0.57 16.16 -11.70
N ARG A 224 -0.39 14.84 -11.75
CA ARG A 224 -1.34 13.94 -12.42
C ARG A 224 -2.74 14.04 -11.81
N MET A 225 -2.85 14.06 -10.48
CA MET A 225 -4.13 14.20 -9.77
C MET A 225 -4.80 15.55 -10.08
N ASN A 226 -4.02 16.64 -10.13
CA ASN A 226 -4.54 17.95 -10.53
C ASN A 226 -5.08 17.93 -11.97
N ASP A 227 -4.33 17.33 -12.92
CA ASP A 227 -4.71 17.27 -14.33
C ASP A 227 -6.03 16.50 -14.57
N ILE A 228 -6.33 15.50 -13.74
CA ILE A 228 -7.55 14.67 -13.87
C ILE A 228 -8.64 15.00 -12.84
N GLY A 229 -8.41 15.99 -11.96
CA GLY A 229 -9.42 16.47 -11.01
C GLY A 229 -9.66 15.57 -9.80
N VAL A 230 -8.70 14.74 -9.39
CA VAL A 230 -8.77 13.96 -8.14
C VAL A 230 -8.55 14.89 -6.95
N ALA A 231 -9.47 14.87 -5.98
CA ALA A 231 -9.34 15.65 -4.75
C ALA A 231 -8.15 15.12 -3.91
N HIS A 232 -7.20 15.98 -3.57
CA HIS A 232 -6.05 15.60 -2.75
C HIS A 232 -5.43 16.79 -2.03
N VAL A 233 -4.59 16.47 -1.06
CA VAL A 233 -3.73 17.42 -0.33
C VAL A 233 -2.31 16.92 -0.41
N THR A 234 -1.36 17.78 -0.78
CA THR A 234 0.06 17.45 -0.81
C THR A 234 0.82 18.25 0.23
N ARG A 235 1.68 17.58 1.01
CA ARG A 235 2.53 18.17 2.03
C ARG A 235 4.01 17.84 1.81
N ALA A 236 4.84 18.86 1.90
CA ALA A 236 6.29 18.74 1.89
C ALA A 236 6.85 18.98 3.29
N PHE A 237 7.66 18.08 3.79
CA PHE A 237 8.32 18.13 5.09
C PHE A 237 9.85 18.17 4.93
N GLY A 238 10.57 18.29 6.03
CA GLY A 238 12.02 18.18 6.06
C GLY A 238 12.79 19.47 5.75
N ALA A 239 12.12 20.60 5.49
CA ALA A 239 12.78 21.87 5.26
C ALA A 239 13.45 22.38 6.55
N GLY A 240 14.78 22.41 6.56
CA GLY A 240 15.57 22.72 7.77
C GLY A 240 15.74 21.54 8.75
N HIS A 241 15.22 20.37 8.43
CA HIS A 241 15.25 19.15 9.24
C HIS A 241 15.88 18.00 8.42
N PRO A 242 17.21 17.95 8.27
CA PRO A 242 17.89 16.96 7.43
C PRO A 242 17.66 15.51 7.90
N GLU A 243 17.27 15.31 9.17
CA GLU A 243 16.90 14.01 9.73
C GLU A 243 15.54 13.49 9.22
N SER A 244 14.70 14.36 8.65
CA SER A 244 13.42 13.99 8.03
C SER A 244 13.66 13.55 6.59
N GLY A 245 14.23 12.35 6.40
CA GLY A 245 14.51 11.74 5.12
C GLY A 245 13.35 10.87 4.61
N HIS A 246 13.68 9.81 3.86
CA HIS A 246 12.70 8.85 3.35
C HIS A 246 11.92 8.19 4.49
N VAL A 247 10.59 8.13 4.38
CA VAL A 247 9.63 7.53 5.33
C VAL A 247 9.77 8.03 6.79
N PHE A 248 10.15 9.29 6.98
CA PHE A 248 10.36 9.93 8.28
C PHE A 248 9.14 9.86 9.22
N HIS A 249 7.92 9.76 8.67
CA HIS A 249 6.66 9.69 9.41
C HIS A 249 6.55 8.45 10.32
N LEU A 250 7.33 7.41 10.06
CA LEU A 250 7.41 6.23 10.92
C LEU A 250 8.16 6.50 12.23
N ASN A 251 8.95 7.56 12.28
CA ASN A 251 9.68 7.96 13.49
C ASN A 251 8.83 8.92 14.33
N LEU A 252 8.05 8.38 15.25
CA LEU A 252 7.19 9.14 16.16
C LEU A 252 7.93 10.04 17.17
N ARG A 253 9.28 10.13 17.10
CA ARG A 253 10.12 11.06 17.85
C ARG A 253 10.63 12.22 16.99
N ASN A 254 10.45 12.15 15.68
CA ASN A 254 10.76 13.22 14.75
C ASN A 254 9.60 14.21 14.73
N SER A 255 9.87 15.53 14.85
CA SER A 255 8.83 16.57 14.88
C SER A 255 7.96 16.58 13.61
N ASP A 256 8.61 16.46 12.44
CA ASP A 256 7.90 16.38 11.16
C ASP A 256 7.06 15.09 11.07
N GLY A 257 7.58 13.97 11.63
CA GLY A 257 6.85 12.71 11.71
C GLY A 257 5.61 12.81 12.60
N VAL A 258 5.70 13.48 13.74
CA VAL A 258 4.54 13.75 14.62
C VAL A 258 3.53 14.61 13.88
N GLN A 259 3.96 15.76 13.33
CA GLN A 259 3.06 16.66 12.61
C GLN A 259 2.36 15.97 11.44
N CYS A 260 3.08 15.19 10.63
CA CYS A 260 2.51 14.44 9.50
C CYS A 260 1.40 13.48 9.93
N ASN A 261 1.55 12.85 11.10
CA ASN A 261 0.58 11.88 11.62
C ASN A 261 -0.61 12.53 12.35
N GLU A 262 -0.55 13.83 12.64
CA GLU A 262 -1.66 14.60 13.21
C GLU A 262 -2.56 15.23 12.12
N GLU A 263 -2.02 15.47 10.91
CA GLU A 263 -2.76 15.99 9.75
C GLU A 263 -3.61 14.91 9.06
#